data_4a88605294a871b31133dd8dd1f66fa4
#
_entry.id   4a88605294a871b31133dd8dd1f66fa4
#
_cell.length_a   1.000
_cell.length_b   1.000
_cell.length_c   1.000
_cell.angle_alpha   90.00
_cell.angle_beta   90.00
_cell.angle_gamma   90.00
#
_symmetry.space_group_name_H-M   'P 1'
#
loop_
_entity.id
_entity.type
_entity.pdbx_description
1 polymer ?
#
loop_
_entity_poly.entity_id
_entity_poly.type
_entity_poly.pdbx_seq_one_letter_code
_entity_poly.pdbx_strand_id
1 'polypeptide(L)'
;MSFRLRQSGRIWLGEFTALTDAGFTNGCSCRLHGASSIVPDGFNLALHVGDAAELVLANRRQFAAALGVDAAKFTTCAQVHGSKVAKVTADLVGSGAAAFADTVAGTDALITDLPGVPLLLFYADCVPVLLADPESGAVGLAHAGWRGSVGEIALKTVQAMQRHYGSRPEKLLAAIGPSIGSCCYEVDDAVLAAGVKYRQCFTPKTNGKYQLDLWLMNRLQLEAAGLASGQID
;
A
#
# COMPACT_ATOMS: atom_id res chain seq x y z
N MET A 1 11.13 -4.61 14.65
CA MET A 1 9.87 -4.77 13.88
C MET A 1 8.75 -4.20 14.70
N SER A 2 8.04 -3.24 14.16
CA SER A 2 6.94 -2.56 14.86
C SER A 2 5.55 -3.03 14.39
N PHE A 3 5.47 -4.04 13.51
CA PHE A 3 4.20 -4.60 13.04
C PHE A 3 3.54 -5.47 14.10
N ARG A 4 2.31 -5.15 14.47
CA ARG A 4 1.51 -5.93 15.43
C ARG A 4 0.11 -6.21 14.89
N LEU A 5 -0.44 -7.35 15.30
CA LEU A 5 -1.85 -7.65 15.08
C LEU A 5 -2.67 -7.18 16.29
N ARG A 6 -3.81 -6.52 16.01
CA ARG A 6 -4.82 -6.22 17.02
C ARG A 6 -6.22 -6.61 16.55
N GLN A 7 -7.06 -6.94 17.50
CA GLN A 7 -8.47 -7.21 17.23
C GLN A 7 -9.31 -5.96 17.51
N SER A 8 -10.27 -5.71 16.62
CA SER A 8 -11.29 -4.67 16.80
C SER A 8 -12.67 -5.26 16.46
N GLY A 9 -13.49 -5.47 17.45
CA GLY A 9 -14.73 -6.22 17.29
C GLY A 9 -14.45 -7.64 16.82
N ARG A 10 -15.00 -8.01 15.63
CA ARG A 10 -14.77 -9.34 15.01
C ARG A 10 -13.56 -9.40 14.09
N ILE A 11 -13.04 -8.25 13.62
CA ILE A 11 -11.97 -8.21 12.64
C ILE A 11 -10.59 -8.07 13.28
N TRP A 12 -9.58 -8.57 12.57
CA TRP A 12 -8.17 -8.40 12.91
C TRP A 12 -7.51 -7.42 11.95
N LEU A 13 -6.66 -6.57 12.50
CA LEU A 13 -5.86 -5.59 11.78
C LEU A 13 -4.39 -5.78 12.11
N GLY A 14 -3.53 -5.66 11.10
CA GLY A 14 -2.11 -5.43 11.30
C GLY A 14 -1.84 -3.93 11.27
N GLU A 15 -1.03 -3.41 12.17
CA GLU A 15 -0.61 -2.01 12.18
C GLU A 15 0.88 -1.87 12.47
N PHE A 16 1.49 -0.81 11.95
CA PHE A 16 2.87 -0.43 12.21
C PHE A 16 2.92 0.55 13.37
N THR A 17 3.47 0.12 14.50
CA THR A 17 3.49 0.94 15.72
C THR A 17 4.36 2.19 15.55
N ALA A 18 5.43 2.14 14.75
CA ALA A 18 6.24 3.31 14.45
C ALA A 18 5.44 4.46 13.81
N LEU A 19 4.49 4.12 12.91
CA LEU A 19 3.58 5.11 12.32
C LEU A 19 2.52 5.58 13.32
N THR A 20 1.97 4.66 14.13
CA THR A 20 0.98 4.99 15.17
C THR A 20 1.58 5.90 16.24
N ASP A 21 2.78 5.60 16.71
CA ASP A 21 3.51 6.37 17.73
C ASP A 21 3.85 7.79 17.23
N ALA A 22 4.01 7.94 15.91
CA ALA A 22 4.19 9.24 15.25
C ALA A 22 2.85 9.98 14.97
N GLY A 23 1.71 9.43 15.40
CA GLY A 23 0.38 10.06 15.27
C GLY A 23 -0.38 9.72 13.98
N PHE A 24 0.10 8.74 13.18
CA PHE A 24 -0.55 8.37 11.92
C PHE A 24 -1.38 7.10 12.06
N THR A 25 -2.69 7.22 11.83
CA THR A 25 -3.57 6.05 11.71
C THR A 25 -3.17 5.22 10.51
N ASN A 26 -2.92 3.93 10.73
CA ASN A 26 -2.56 2.99 9.69
C ASN A 26 -3.17 1.61 9.97
N GLY A 27 -3.30 0.78 8.94
CA GLY A 27 -3.78 -0.58 9.15
C GLY A 27 -3.84 -1.40 7.87
N CYS A 28 -3.51 -2.70 8.01
CA CYS A 28 -3.73 -3.73 7.01
C CYS A 28 -4.84 -4.65 7.51
N SER A 29 -5.91 -4.81 6.73
CA SER A 29 -7.00 -5.73 7.12
C SER A 29 -6.53 -7.18 7.01
N CYS A 30 -6.90 -8.03 7.98
CA CYS A 30 -6.86 -9.46 7.81
C CYS A 30 -8.04 -9.93 6.96
N ARG A 31 -7.94 -11.13 6.39
CA ARG A 31 -8.87 -11.65 5.38
C ARG A 31 -10.20 -12.14 5.94
N LEU A 32 -10.29 -12.44 7.22
CA LEU A 32 -11.43 -13.14 7.82
C LEU A 32 -12.41 -12.22 8.57
N HIS A 33 -13.58 -12.75 8.84
CA HIS A 33 -14.67 -12.15 9.61
C HIS A 33 -15.38 -10.98 8.93
N GLY A 34 -15.42 -11.02 7.60
CA GLY A 34 -16.19 -10.08 6.78
C GLY A 34 -17.52 -10.64 6.27
N ALA A 35 -18.12 -9.89 5.34
CA ALA A 35 -19.39 -10.21 4.71
C ALA A 35 -19.25 -10.59 3.22
N SER A 36 -18.04 -10.93 2.74
CA SER A 36 -17.80 -11.22 1.34
C SER A 36 -18.58 -12.44 0.84
N SER A 37 -19.12 -12.36 -0.38
CA SER A 37 -19.79 -13.48 -1.03
C SER A 37 -18.84 -14.35 -1.88
N ILE A 38 -17.70 -13.81 -2.32
CA ILE A 38 -16.72 -14.54 -3.14
C ILE A 38 -15.76 -15.40 -2.32
N VAL A 39 -15.58 -15.08 -1.04
CA VAL A 39 -14.79 -15.88 -0.09
C VAL A 39 -15.61 -15.99 1.19
N PRO A 40 -16.03 -17.20 1.61
CA PRO A 40 -16.78 -17.37 2.85
C PRO A 40 -16.10 -16.71 4.04
N ASP A 41 -16.84 -15.94 4.82
CA ASP A 41 -16.35 -15.14 5.96
C ASP A 41 -15.21 -14.16 5.56
N GLY A 42 -15.11 -13.82 4.28
CA GLY A 42 -14.02 -13.02 3.73
C GLY A 42 -14.21 -11.51 3.95
N PHE A 43 -13.12 -10.82 4.25
CA PHE A 43 -13.10 -9.37 4.48
C PHE A 43 -12.57 -8.62 3.25
N ASN A 44 -13.29 -8.75 2.12
CA ASN A 44 -12.95 -8.04 0.89
C ASN A 44 -13.32 -6.56 0.99
N LEU A 45 -12.39 -5.67 0.62
CA LEU A 45 -12.57 -4.22 0.57
C LEU A 45 -12.57 -3.66 -0.86
N ALA A 46 -12.32 -4.51 -1.88
CA ALA A 46 -12.18 -4.11 -3.28
C ALA A 46 -13.50 -4.25 -4.04
N LEU A 47 -13.98 -3.16 -4.67
CA LEU A 47 -15.24 -3.13 -5.43
C LEU A 47 -15.13 -3.69 -6.87
N HIS A 48 -13.93 -4.06 -7.33
CA HIS A 48 -13.66 -4.46 -8.72
C HIS A 48 -13.33 -5.94 -8.91
N VAL A 49 -13.52 -6.76 -7.88
CA VAL A 49 -13.14 -8.18 -7.90
C VAL A 49 -14.35 -9.14 -7.98
N GLY A 50 -15.51 -8.61 -8.35
CA GLY A 50 -16.72 -9.43 -8.59
C GLY A 50 -17.53 -9.76 -7.33
N ASP A 51 -17.25 -9.11 -6.20
CA ASP A 51 -18.08 -9.23 -4.99
C ASP A 51 -19.28 -8.27 -5.03
N ALA A 52 -20.32 -8.59 -4.26
CA ALA A 52 -21.48 -7.71 -4.12
C ALA A 52 -21.10 -6.41 -3.45
N ALA A 53 -21.40 -5.28 -4.09
CA ALA A 53 -20.96 -3.96 -3.64
C ALA A 53 -21.43 -3.62 -2.22
N GLU A 54 -22.64 -3.98 -1.84
CA GLU A 54 -23.20 -3.76 -0.50
C GLU A 54 -22.40 -4.50 0.59
N LEU A 55 -21.87 -5.69 0.30
CA LEU A 55 -21.04 -6.48 1.23
C LEU A 55 -19.65 -5.86 1.37
N VAL A 56 -19.06 -5.41 0.26
CA VAL A 56 -17.79 -4.67 0.27
C VAL A 56 -17.92 -3.39 1.08
N LEU A 57 -18.99 -2.62 0.86
CA LEU A 57 -19.25 -1.39 1.60
C LEU A 57 -19.52 -1.66 3.10
N ALA A 58 -20.15 -2.78 3.45
CA ALA A 58 -20.29 -3.19 4.84
C ALA A 58 -18.91 -3.48 5.48
N ASN A 59 -18.02 -4.20 4.78
CA ASN A 59 -16.66 -4.43 5.22
C ASN A 59 -15.85 -3.13 5.37
N ARG A 60 -15.98 -2.19 4.41
CA ARG A 60 -15.32 -0.87 4.49
C ARG A 60 -15.78 -0.07 5.70
N ARG A 61 -17.07 -0.09 6.04
CA ARG A 61 -17.58 0.55 7.27
C ARG A 61 -17.01 -0.07 8.54
N GLN A 62 -16.89 -1.40 8.60
CA GLN A 62 -16.25 -2.09 9.73
C GLN A 62 -14.76 -1.73 9.84
N PHE A 63 -14.05 -1.69 8.71
CA PHE A 63 -12.63 -1.33 8.67
C PHE A 63 -12.42 0.13 9.12
N ALA A 64 -13.23 1.05 8.61
CA ALA A 64 -13.19 2.46 8.99
C ALA A 64 -13.46 2.65 10.49
N ALA A 65 -14.48 1.98 11.03
CA ALA A 65 -14.79 2.01 12.46
C ALA A 65 -13.63 1.47 13.31
N ALA A 66 -12.97 0.41 12.88
CA ALA A 66 -11.82 -0.16 13.56
C ALA A 66 -10.58 0.74 13.55
N LEU A 67 -10.44 1.60 12.53
CA LEU A 67 -9.38 2.61 12.41
C LEU A 67 -9.77 3.97 13.01
N GLY A 68 -11.03 4.20 13.38
CA GLY A 68 -11.51 5.49 13.83
C GLY A 68 -11.56 6.56 12.73
N VAL A 69 -11.79 6.15 11.47
CA VAL A 69 -11.86 7.05 10.31
C VAL A 69 -13.25 7.05 9.67
N ASP A 70 -13.53 8.03 8.81
CA ASP A 70 -14.79 8.11 8.08
C ASP A 70 -14.70 7.29 6.77
N ALA A 71 -15.52 6.25 6.64
CA ALA A 71 -15.59 5.40 5.46
C ALA A 71 -15.96 6.17 4.18
N ALA A 72 -16.73 7.26 4.28
CA ALA A 72 -17.11 8.08 3.13
C ALA A 72 -15.93 8.88 2.56
N LYS A 73 -14.85 9.05 3.34
CA LYS A 73 -13.63 9.75 2.94
C LYS A 73 -12.54 8.81 2.41
N PHE A 74 -12.75 7.48 2.41
CA PHE A 74 -11.79 6.57 1.78
C PHE A 74 -11.51 7.02 0.36
N THR A 75 -10.25 7.33 0.07
CA THR A 75 -9.83 7.72 -1.27
C THR A 75 -8.98 6.61 -1.86
N THR A 76 -9.43 6.09 -3.00
CA THR A 76 -8.81 4.93 -3.67
C THR A 76 -8.48 5.25 -5.12
N CYS A 77 -7.70 4.40 -5.76
CA CYS A 77 -7.40 4.52 -7.18
C CYS A 77 -7.68 3.22 -7.95
N ALA A 78 -7.86 3.35 -9.26
CA ALA A 78 -7.91 2.22 -10.18
C ALA A 78 -6.47 1.73 -10.42
N GLN A 79 -6.04 0.76 -9.59
CA GLN A 79 -4.70 0.17 -9.64
C GLN A 79 -4.49 -0.59 -10.96
N VAL A 80 -3.45 -0.25 -11.68
CA VAL A 80 -3.11 -0.81 -13.00
C VAL A 80 -1.75 -1.52 -13.01
N HIS A 81 -1.16 -1.74 -11.84
CA HIS A 81 0.19 -2.28 -11.64
C HIS A 81 1.27 -1.41 -12.31
N GLY A 82 1.03 -0.10 -12.38
CA GLY A 82 1.96 0.89 -12.89
C GLY A 82 2.82 1.52 -11.80
N SER A 83 3.38 2.70 -12.11
CA SER A 83 4.19 3.48 -11.15
C SER A 83 3.79 4.96 -11.11
N LYS A 84 2.54 5.28 -11.47
CA LYS A 84 2.01 6.64 -11.39
C LYS A 84 1.56 6.93 -9.97
N VAL A 85 1.94 8.11 -9.49
CA VAL A 85 1.55 8.66 -8.18
C VAL A 85 0.58 9.81 -8.42
N ALA A 86 -0.53 9.86 -7.69
CA ALA A 86 -1.46 10.98 -7.72
C ALA A 86 -1.52 11.70 -6.37
N LYS A 87 -1.55 13.03 -6.41
CA LYS A 87 -1.87 13.88 -5.27
C LYS A 87 -3.39 13.91 -5.09
N VAL A 88 -3.86 13.58 -3.90
CA VAL A 88 -5.26 13.72 -3.51
C VAL A 88 -5.49 15.15 -3.04
N THR A 89 -6.32 15.88 -3.79
CA THR A 89 -6.80 17.23 -3.51
C THR A 89 -8.22 17.17 -2.91
N ALA A 90 -8.73 18.29 -2.41
CA ALA A 90 -10.02 18.33 -1.73
C ALA A 90 -11.21 17.80 -2.58
N ASP A 91 -11.16 18.00 -3.88
CA ASP A 91 -12.14 17.49 -4.85
C ASP A 91 -12.08 15.98 -5.10
N LEU A 92 -10.96 15.35 -4.75
CA LEU A 92 -10.77 13.89 -4.87
C LEU A 92 -11.06 13.13 -3.57
N VAL A 93 -11.33 13.82 -2.46
CA VAL A 93 -11.64 13.16 -1.19
C VAL A 93 -12.89 12.30 -1.33
N GLY A 94 -12.79 11.01 -0.95
CA GLY A 94 -13.87 10.04 -1.08
C GLY A 94 -13.96 9.39 -2.47
N SER A 95 -13.05 9.70 -3.41
CA SER A 95 -13.02 9.05 -4.72
C SER A 95 -12.89 7.53 -4.58
N GLY A 96 -13.87 6.80 -5.10
CA GLY A 96 -13.95 5.34 -5.01
C GLY A 96 -14.40 4.82 -3.64
N ALA A 97 -14.86 5.66 -2.71
CA ALA A 97 -15.39 5.21 -1.42
C ALA A 97 -16.63 4.32 -1.58
N ALA A 98 -17.53 4.69 -2.47
CA ALA A 98 -18.81 4.02 -2.70
C ALA A 98 -18.89 3.26 -4.03
N ALA A 99 -18.18 3.70 -5.07
CA ALA A 99 -18.22 3.09 -6.40
C ALA A 99 -16.81 3.02 -7.03
N PHE A 100 -16.52 1.92 -7.74
CA PHE A 100 -15.23 1.77 -8.43
C PHE A 100 -15.06 2.79 -9.57
N ALA A 101 -16.14 3.18 -10.22
CA ALA A 101 -16.11 4.14 -11.32
C ALA A 101 -15.58 5.53 -10.92
N ASP A 102 -15.66 5.87 -9.62
CA ASP A 102 -15.26 7.17 -9.09
C ASP A 102 -13.81 7.17 -8.58
N THR A 103 -13.06 6.08 -8.76
CA THR A 103 -11.66 5.99 -8.30
C THR A 103 -10.73 6.92 -9.08
N VAL A 104 -9.63 7.33 -8.46
CA VAL A 104 -8.54 8.05 -9.16
C VAL A 104 -7.96 7.14 -10.26
N ALA A 105 -8.08 7.56 -11.52
CA ALA A 105 -7.82 6.70 -12.67
C ALA A 105 -6.32 6.39 -12.88
N GLY A 106 -6.03 5.12 -13.23
CA GLY A 106 -4.75 4.68 -13.78
C GLY A 106 -3.53 4.99 -12.90
N THR A 107 -3.65 4.79 -11.61
CA THR A 107 -2.68 5.20 -10.58
C THR A 107 -2.46 4.04 -9.60
N ASP A 108 -1.25 3.89 -9.09
CA ASP A 108 -0.89 2.85 -8.14
C ASP A 108 -0.29 3.42 -6.83
N ALA A 109 -0.24 4.74 -6.69
CA ALA A 109 0.08 5.39 -5.43
C ALA A 109 -0.69 6.69 -5.26
N LEU A 110 -1.08 6.97 -4.02
CA LEU A 110 -1.76 8.20 -3.61
C LEU A 110 -0.94 8.90 -2.53
N ILE A 111 -0.90 10.23 -2.56
CA ILE A 111 -0.32 11.07 -1.52
C ILE A 111 -1.29 12.18 -1.13
N THR A 112 -1.30 12.58 0.15
CA THR A 112 -2.11 13.71 0.64
C THR A 112 -1.50 14.34 1.88
N ASP A 113 -1.71 15.64 2.06
CA ASP A 113 -1.47 16.41 3.27
C ASP A 113 -2.79 16.85 3.95
N LEU A 114 -3.93 16.42 3.43
CA LEU A 114 -5.24 16.78 3.97
C LEU A 114 -5.54 15.97 5.23
N PRO A 115 -5.79 16.63 6.37
CA PRO A 115 -6.12 15.94 7.62
C PRO A 115 -7.43 15.14 7.51
N GLY A 116 -7.44 13.94 8.09
CA GLY A 116 -8.64 13.10 8.14
C GLY A 116 -9.09 12.52 6.81
N VAL A 117 -8.19 12.45 5.81
CA VAL A 117 -8.42 11.79 4.52
C VAL A 117 -7.68 10.45 4.50
N PRO A 118 -8.37 9.31 4.68
CA PRO A 118 -7.77 8.01 4.65
C PRO A 118 -7.54 7.55 3.20
N LEU A 119 -6.31 7.17 2.89
CA LEU A 119 -5.95 6.48 1.63
C LEU A 119 -6.23 4.99 1.78
N LEU A 120 -6.85 4.37 0.78
CA LEU A 120 -7.16 2.94 0.77
C LEU A 120 -6.73 2.30 -0.55
N LEU A 121 -5.83 1.34 -0.51
CA LEU A 121 -5.44 0.52 -1.65
C LEU A 121 -5.64 -0.97 -1.34
N PHE A 122 -5.69 -1.79 -2.41
CA PHE A 122 -6.04 -3.20 -2.32
C PHE A 122 -4.86 -4.07 -2.74
N TYR A 123 -4.64 -5.15 -1.99
CA TYR A 123 -3.48 -6.01 -2.16
C TYR A 123 -3.90 -7.48 -2.07
N ALA A 124 -3.43 -8.25 -3.05
CA ALA A 124 -3.36 -9.69 -3.04
C ALA A 124 -1.98 -10.04 -3.57
N ASP A 125 -1.05 -10.36 -2.67
CA ASP A 125 0.37 -10.63 -2.90
C ASP A 125 1.27 -9.41 -3.16
N CYS A 126 0.79 -8.34 -3.83
CA CYS A 126 1.59 -7.13 -4.07
C CYS A 126 1.96 -6.41 -2.76
N VAL A 127 3.07 -5.67 -2.79
CA VAL A 127 3.66 -5.02 -1.60
C VAL A 127 2.97 -3.69 -1.30
N PRO A 128 2.37 -3.50 -0.11
CA PRO A 128 2.00 -2.19 0.40
C PRO A 128 3.25 -1.41 0.83
N VAL A 129 3.39 -0.17 0.37
CA VAL A 129 4.39 0.77 0.88
C VAL A 129 3.68 1.97 1.48
N LEU A 130 3.81 2.13 2.80
CA LEU A 130 3.24 3.23 3.56
C LEU A 130 4.33 4.27 3.84
N LEU A 131 3.98 5.54 3.71
CA LEU A 131 4.87 6.68 4.00
C LEU A 131 4.14 7.68 4.89
N ALA A 132 4.85 8.25 5.85
CA ALA A 132 4.35 9.32 6.70
C ALA A 132 5.42 10.38 6.92
N ASP A 133 5.03 11.64 6.91
CA ASP A 133 5.89 12.78 7.19
C ASP A 133 5.45 13.46 8.49
N PRO A 134 6.16 13.25 9.61
CA PRO A 134 5.81 13.89 10.88
C PRO A 134 5.92 15.43 10.88
N GLU A 135 6.66 16.01 9.94
CA GLU A 135 6.83 17.46 9.86
C GLU A 135 5.69 18.16 9.13
N SER A 136 5.25 17.60 8.00
CA SER A 136 4.17 18.18 7.19
C SER A 136 2.79 17.59 7.48
N GLY A 137 2.72 16.43 8.15
CA GLY A 137 1.50 15.65 8.31
C GLY A 137 1.08 14.88 7.05
N ALA A 138 1.88 14.95 5.97
CA ALA A 138 1.56 14.27 4.73
C ALA A 138 1.74 12.75 4.83
N VAL A 139 0.91 12.03 4.09
CA VAL A 139 0.97 10.56 3.99
C VAL A 139 1.01 10.12 2.52
N GLY A 140 1.61 8.94 2.31
CA GLY A 140 1.64 8.27 1.01
C GLY A 140 1.32 6.78 1.17
N LEU A 141 0.63 6.22 0.19
CA LEU A 141 0.33 4.80 0.11
C LEU A 141 0.53 4.33 -1.31
N ALA A 142 1.39 3.31 -1.51
CA ALA A 142 1.70 2.78 -2.83
C ALA A 142 1.42 1.28 -2.92
N HIS A 143 0.95 0.86 -4.10
CA HIS A 143 0.76 -0.52 -4.52
C HIS A 143 1.95 -0.96 -5.37
N ALA A 144 2.90 -1.65 -4.75
CA ALA A 144 4.14 -2.06 -5.36
C ALA A 144 4.12 -3.55 -5.79
N GLY A 145 3.33 -3.87 -6.82
CA GLY A 145 3.49 -5.13 -7.56
C GLY A 145 4.82 -5.15 -8.31
N TRP A 146 5.20 -6.28 -8.94
CA TRP A 146 6.52 -6.37 -9.59
C TRP A 146 6.74 -5.31 -10.67
N ARG A 147 5.73 -4.98 -11.49
CA ARG A 147 5.84 -3.92 -12.50
C ARG A 147 6.01 -2.54 -11.88
N GLY A 148 5.23 -2.25 -10.82
CA GLY A 148 5.35 -1.01 -10.07
C GLY A 148 6.70 -0.89 -9.38
N SER A 149 7.21 -1.98 -8.79
CA SER A 149 8.54 -2.02 -8.16
C SER A 149 9.66 -1.83 -9.18
N VAL A 150 9.61 -2.50 -10.33
CA VAL A 150 10.56 -2.26 -11.43
C VAL A 150 10.45 -0.82 -11.95
N GLY A 151 9.24 -0.27 -11.99
CA GLY A 151 8.95 1.12 -12.34
C GLY A 151 9.26 2.14 -11.23
N GLU A 152 9.85 1.69 -10.10
CA GLU A 152 10.32 2.52 -8.98
C GLU A 152 9.19 3.29 -8.26
N ILE A 153 8.06 2.64 -8.02
CA ILE A 153 6.91 3.32 -7.43
C ILE A 153 7.18 3.83 -6.00
N ALA A 154 7.95 3.11 -5.18
CA ALA A 154 8.30 3.56 -3.84
C ALA A 154 9.17 4.83 -3.88
N LEU A 155 10.22 4.85 -4.72
CA LEU A 155 11.05 6.04 -4.97
C LEU A 155 10.21 7.22 -5.47
N LYS A 156 9.36 6.96 -6.48
CA LYS A 156 8.50 8.00 -7.07
C LYS A 156 7.48 8.58 -6.08
N THR A 157 7.00 7.77 -5.14
CA THR A 157 6.08 8.24 -4.10
C THR A 157 6.80 9.19 -3.16
N VAL A 158 8.01 8.86 -2.69
CA VAL A 158 8.84 9.77 -1.89
C VAL A 158 9.11 11.07 -2.66
N GLN A 159 9.54 10.98 -3.92
CA GLN A 159 9.78 12.15 -4.76
C GLN A 159 8.53 13.02 -4.97
N ALA A 160 7.36 12.40 -5.04
CA ALA A 160 6.10 13.14 -5.12
C ALA A 160 5.81 13.89 -3.81
N MET A 161 6.03 13.26 -2.64
CA MET A 161 5.90 13.92 -1.34
C MET A 161 6.89 15.09 -1.20
N GLN A 162 8.14 14.93 -1.63
CA GLN A 162 9.12 16.00 -1.67
C GLN A 162 8.64 17.19 -2.52
N ARG A 163 8.17 16.93 -3.76
CA ARG A 163 7.72 17.99 -4.69
C ARG A 163 6.48 18.73 -4.22
N HIS A 164 5.53 18.03 -3.61
CA HIS A 164 4.22 18.58 -3.28
C HIS A 164 4.11 19.13 -1.86
N TYR A 165 4.89 18.59 -0.93
CA TYR A 165 4.78 18.91 0.50
C TYR A 165 6.10 19.38 1.11
N GLY A 166 7.20 19.35 0.34
CA GLY A 166 8.54 19.69 0.86
C GLY A 166 9.08 18.62 1.83
N SER A 167 8.51 17.43 1.80
CA SER A 167 8.92 16.32 2.68
C SER A 167 10.42 16.04 2.54
N ARG A 168 11.09 15.87 3.66
CA ARG A 168 12.51 15.54 3.71
C ARG A 168 12.69 14.04 3.94
N PRO A 169 13.36 13.30 3.02
CA PRO A 169 13.49 11.83 3.15
C PRO A 169 14.06 11.38 4.49
N GLU A 170 15.03 12.13 5.03
CA GLU A 170 15.65 11.85 6.34
C GLU A 170 14.69 12.05 7.53
N LYS A 171 13.48 12.52 7.30
CA LYS A 171 12.40 12.70 8.30
C LYS A 171 11.21 11.81 8.06
N LEU A 172 11.11 11.22 6.88
CA LEU A 172 10.01 10.31 6.56
C LEU A 172 10.09 9.02 7.38
N LEU A 173 8.93 8.48 7.71
CA LEU A 173 8.77 7.11 8.19
C LEU A 173 8.18 6.27 7.05
N ALA A 174 8.68 5.08 6.87
CA ALA A 174 8.19 4.14 5.87
C ALA A 174 7.89 2.78 6.50
N ALA A 175 6.90 2.08 5.92
CA ALA A 175 6.62 0.69 6.27
C ALA A 175 6.33 -0.13 5.01
N ILE A 176 6.90 -1.34 4.96
CA ILE A 176 6.66 -2.33 3.90
C ILE A 176 5.72 -3.39 4.47
N GLY A 177 4.50 -3.41 3.94
CA GLY A 177 3.42 -4.23 4.50
C GLY A 177 3.48 -5.71 4.12
N PRO A 178 2.65 -6.54 4.78
CA PRO A 178 2.52 -7.95 4.47
C PRO A 178 2.17 -8.18 2.99
N SER A 179 2.91 -9.09 2.36
CA SER A 179 2.79 -9.41 0.94
C SER A 179 3.48 -10.74 0.62
N ILE A 180 3.54 -11.14 -0.64
CA ILE A 180 4.28 -12.32 -1.05
C ILE A 180 5.78 -12.15 -0.72
N GLY A 181 6.33 -13.12 -0.02
CA GLY A 181 7.76 -13.14 0.33
C GLY A 181 8.63 -13.79 -0.75
N SER A 182 9.94 -13.52 -0.70
CA SER A 182 10.93 -14.12 -1.60
C SER A 182 10.97 -15.65 -1.54
N CYS A 183 10.47 -16.28 -0.46
CA CYS A 183 10.34 -17.74 -0.35
C CYS A 183 9.33 -18.36 -1.32
N CYS A 184 8.35 -17.57 -1.79
CA CYS A 184 7.21 -18.05 -2.58
C CYS A 184 7.10 -17.40 -3.96
N TYR A 185 7.72 -16.22 -4.17
CA TYR A 185 7.54 -15.47 -5.40
C TYR A 185 8.53 -15.89 -6.47
N GLU A 186 8.13 -16.86 -7.28
CA GLU A 186 8.91 -17.36 -8.42
C GLU A 186 8.56 -16.58 -9.71
N VAL A 187 9.59 -16.13 -10.43
CA VAL A 187 9.48 -15.36 -11.67
C VAL A 187 10.41 -15.92 -12.76
N ASP A 188 10.19 -15.51 -14.01
CA ASP A 188 10.95 -15.90 -15.18
C ASP A 188 12.00 -14.86 -15.62
N ASP A 189 12.71 -15.18 -16.72
CA ASP A 189 13.71 -14.32 -17.33
C ASP A 189 13.14 -12.98 -17.80
N ALA A 190 11.87 -12.91 -18.20
CA ALA A 190 11.26 -11.67 -18.65
C ALA A 190 11.15 -10.66 -17.51
N VAL A 191 10.76 -11.13 -16.31
CA VAL A 191 10.72 -10.29 -15.11
C VAL A 191 12.12 -9.88 -14.66
N LEU A 192 13.10 -10.81 -14.72
CA LEU A 192 14.49 -10.49 -14.43
C LEU A 192 15.04 -9.42 -15.38
N ALA A 193 14.82 -9.56 -16.67
CA ALA A 193 15.28 -8.61 -17.67
C ALA A 193 14.68 -7.21 -17.44
N ALA A 194 13.39 -7.14 -17.11
CA ALA A 194 12.74 -5.89 -16.76
C ALA A 194 13.32 -5.27 -15.46
N GLY A 195 13.67 -6.12 -14.49
CA GLY A 195 14.19 -5.71 -13.19
C GLY A 195 15.71 -5.68 -13.07
N VAL A 196 16.47 -5.65 -14.18
CA VAL A 196 17.94 -5.79 -14.21
C VAL A 196 18.68 -4.79 -13.31
N LYS A 197 18.13 -3.58 -13.14
CA LYS A 197 18.65 -2.56 -12.21
C LYS A 197 18.71 -3.06 -10.75
N TYR A 198 17.83 -3.97 -10.40
CA TYR A 198 17.70 -4.55 -9.05
C TYR A 198 18.08 -6.05 -9.05
N ARG A 199 19.10 -6.42 -9.84
CA ARG A 199 19.55 -7.83 -10.01
C ARG A 199 19.78 -8.55 -8.69
N GLN A 200 20.23 -7.86 -7.65
CA GLN A 200 20.47 -8.40 -6.32
C GLN A 200 19.19 -8.87 -5.59
N CYS A 201 18.01 -8.48 -6.07
CA CYS A 201 16.73 -8.94 -5.53
C CYS A 201 16.26 -10.28 -6.14
N PHE A 202 17.03 -10.85 -7.10
CA PHE A 202 16.70 -12.10 -7.77
C PHE A 202 17.68 -13.19 -7.41
N THR A 203 17.18 -14.26 -6.78
CA THR A 203 17.97 -15.45 -6.46
C THR A 203 17.70 -16.55 -7.50
N PRO A 204 18.70 -17.05 -8.24
CA PRO A 204 18.52 -18.10 -9.22
C PRO A 204 18.02 -19.41 -8.59
N LYS A 205 17.19 -20.15 -9.32
CA LYS A 205 16.72 -21.50 -8.98
C LYS A 205 17.25 -22.54 -9.97
N THR A 206 17.26 -23.79 -9.56
CA THR A 206 17.73 -24.92 -10.39
C THR A 206 16.86 -25.19 -11.62
N ASN A 207 15.61 -24.71 -11.63
CA ASN A 207 14.66 -24.86 -12.75
C ASN A 207 14.75 -23.74 -13.79
N GLY A 208 15.78 -22.90 -13.76
CA GLY A 208 15.96 -21.78 -14.67
C GLY A 208 15.08 -20.57 -14.39
N LYS A 209 14.42 -20.53 -13.23
CA LYS A 209 13.64 -19.38 -12.74
C LYS A 209 14.36 -18.67 -11.61
N TYR A 210 13.72 -17.67 -11.03
CA TYR A 210 14.27 -16.85 -9.95
C TYR A 210 13.25 -16.67 -8.83
N GLN A 211 13.73 -16.62 -7.59
CA GLN A 211 12.97 -16.06 -6.48
C GLN A 211 13.18 -14.55 -6.46
N LEU A 212 12.09 -13.79 -6.48
CA LEU A 212 12.13 -12.33 -6.45
C LEU A 212 11.79 -11.83 -5.04
N ASP A 213 12.69 -11.00 -4.50
CA ASP A 213 12.48 -10.29 -3.24
C ASP A 213 11.99 -8.87 -3.50
N LEU A 214 10.65 -8.69 -3.49
CA LEU A 214 10.03 -7.38 -3.65
C LEU A 214 10.20 -6.50 -2.42
N TRP A 215 10.34 -7.08 -1.22
CA TRP A 215 10.58 -6.28 -0.01
C TRP A 215 11.94 -5.60 -0.09
N LEU A 216 12.98 -6.36 -0.42
CA LEU A 216 14.32 -5.81 -0.65
C LEU A 216 14.30 -4.76 -1.77
N MET A 217 13.61 -5.02 -2.89
CA MET A 217 13.57 -4.09 -4.01
C MET A 217 12.94 -2.75 -3.63
N ASN A 218 11.82 -2.75 -2.88
CA ASN A 218 11.18 -1.52 -2.45
C ASN A 218 11.99 -0.82 -1.32
N ARG A 219 12.62 -1.57 -0.42
CA ARG A 219 13.54 -1.02 0.58
C ARG A 219 14.70 -0.27 -0.08
N LEU A 220 15.36 -0.86 -1.07
CA LEU A 220 16.45 -0.22 -1.81
C LEU A 220 16.01 1.08 -2.51
N GLN A 221 14.76 1.15 -2.98
CA GLN A 221 14.19 2.37 -3.55
C GLN A 221 13.97 3.46 -2.50
N LEU A 222 13.49 3.10 -1.32
CA LEU A 222 13.32 4.03 -0.20
C LEU A 222 14.67 4.56 0.28
N GLU A 223 15.68 3.69 0.40
CA GLU A 223 17.05 4.08 0.74
C GLU A 223 17.67 4.98 -0.34
N ALA A 224 17.47 4.66 -1.61
CA ALA A 224 17.90 5.50 -2.74
C ALA A 224 17.18 6.86 -2.80
N ALA A 225 15.98 6.95 -2.22
CA ALA A 225 15.26 8.21 -2.05
C ALA A 225 15.82 9.05 -0.89
N GLY A 226 16.68 8.49 -0.04
CA GLY A 226 17.32 9.18 1.07
C GLY A 226 16.81 8.81 2.47
N LEU A 227 15.96 7.79 2.60
CA LEU A 227 15.57 7.28 3.91
C LEU A 227 16.70 6.42 4.49
N ALA A 228 17.00 6.58 5.76
CA ALA A 228 17.90 5.67 6.47
C ALA A 228 17.20 4.33 6.77
N SER A 229 17.95 3.23 6.83
CA SER A 229 17.40 1.90 7.10
C SER A 229 16.57 1.82 8.39
N GLY A 230 16.88 2.62 9.39
CA GLY A 230 16.12 2.70 10.66
C GLY A 230 14.76 3.40 10.56
N GLN A 231 14.47 4.07 9.44
CA GLN A 231 13.18 4.71 9.15
C GLN A 231 12.23 3.79 8.38
N ILE A 232 12.68 2.60 7.98
CA ILE A 232 11.95 1.64 7.16
C ILE A 232 11.66 0.39 7.99
N ASP A 233 10.41 0.13 8.27
CA ASP A 233 9.90 -1.03 9.01
C ASP A 233 9.44 -2.17 8.09
#